data_854584b3d091bc7011596e8eebfedd04
#
_entry.id   854584b3d091bc7011596e8eebfedd04
#
_cell.length_a   1.000
_cell.length_b   1.000
_cell.length_c   1.000
_cell.angle_alpha   90.00
_cell.angle_beta   90.00
_cell.angle_gamma   90.00
#
_symmetry.space_group_name_H-M   'P 1'
#
loop_
_entity.id
_entity.type
_entity.pdbx_description
1 polymer ?
#
loop_
_entity_poly.entity_id
_entity_poly.type
_entity_poly.pdbx_seq_one_letter_code
_entity_poly.pdbx_strand_id
1 'polypeptide(L)'
;MTRYLLFALAATALAGAHAGDFDYKAYRPSSLSGAVAEHQKNPAVDFLVETGNFKYAVGGTYTGRHRETATPTRELIRRWVKALRHPKEYETLFDHEVEVESGGKKYWLPIQTPMVQSFASEVRAGGSVKLYIMLLGATKDTWVFAINEFQRQ
;
A
#
# COMPACT_ATOMS: atom_id res chain seq x y z
N MET A 1 -19.05 -14.69 27.26
CA MET A 1 -17.68 -14.08 27.38
C MET A 1 -16.95 -14.28 26.07
N THR A 2 -17.10 -13.37 25.14
CA THR A 2 -16.52 -13.45 23.78
C THR A 2 -15.21 -12.65 23.83
N ARG A 3 -14.10 -13.39 23.84
CA ARG A 3 -12.78 -12.79 23.75
C ARG A 3 -12.58 -12.27 22.32
N TYR A 4 -12.67 -10.98 22.15
CA TYR A 4 -12.19 -10.29 20.96
C TYR A 4 -10.67 -10.44 20.92
N LEU A 5 -10.16 -11.32 20.10
CA LEU A 5 -8.79 -11.23 19.60
C LEU A 5 -8.75 -9.98 18.71
N LEU A 6 -8.47 -8.86 19.32
CA LEU A 6 -7.94 -7.70 18.64
C LEU A 6 -6.63 -8.18 17.97
N PHE A 7 -6.70 -8.47 16.69
CA PHE A 7 -5.53 -8.37 15.86
C PHE A 7 -5.12 -6.90 15.91
N ALA A 8 -4.22 -6.63 16.81
CA ALA A 8 -3.49 -5.38 16.86
C ALA A 8 -2.64 -5.30 15.59
N LEU A 9 -3.28 -5.03 14.44
CA LEU A 9 -2.59 -4.50 13.31
C LEU A 9 -2.23 -3.07 13.69
N ALA A 10 -1.06 -3.01 14.31
CA ALA A 10 -0.18 -1.86 14.35
C ALA A 10 -0.77 -0.52 14.76
N ALA A 11 -1.28 -0.45 15.94
CA ALA A 11 -1.10 0.77 16.73
C ALA A 11 0.38 0.93 17.18
N THR A 12 1.34 0.41 16.43
CA THR A 12 2.77 0.47 16.78
C THR A 12 3.61 1.20 15.74
N ALA A 13 3.03 2.18 15.06
CA ALA A 13 3.83 3.20 14.37
C ALA A 13 4.24 4.33 15.33
N LEU A 14 4.41 4.03 16.60
CA LEU A 14 5.06 4.92 17.55
C LEU A 14 6.49 4.46 17.72
N ALA A 15 7.38 5.24 17.16
CA ALA A 15 8.83 5.23 17.37
C ALA A 15 9.53 3.93 16.98
N GLY A 16 10.14 3.87 15.82
CA GLY A 16 11.46 3.28 15.57
C GLY A 16 11.83 1.99 16.26
N ALA A 17 10.96 0.99 16.42
CA ALA A 17 11.38 -0.23 17.11
C ALA A 17 10.37 -1.38 17.00
N HIS A 18 9.82 -1.69 15.86
CA HIS A 18 9.11 -2.96 15.71
C HIS A 18 9.32 -3.58 14.32
N ALA A 19 10.55 -3.51 13.82
CA ALA A 19 10.99 -4.33 12.69
C ALA A 19 10.95 -5.86 13.01
N GLY A 20 10.64 -6.22 14.24
CA GLY A 20 10.65 -7.60 14.68
C GLY A 20 9.47 -8.45 14.24
N ASP A 21 8.29 -7.84 14.01
CA ASP A 21 7.05 -8.60 13.79
C ASP A 21 6.52 -8.54 12.34
N PHE A 22 7.14 -7.73 11.48
CA PHE A 22 6.72 -7.64 10.08
C PHE A 22 7.34 -8.77 9.26
N ASP A 23 6.50 -9.57 8.61
CA ASP A 23 6.97 -10.70 7.79
C ASP A 23 7.44 -10.24 6.40
N TYR A 24 8.66 -9.72 6.35
CA TYR A 24 9.31 -9.31 5.10
C TYR A 24 9.45 -10.43 4.07
N LYS A 25 9.50 -11.69 4.50
CA LYS A 25 9.67 -12.86 3.62
C LYS A 25 8.40 -13.17 2.85
N ALA A 26 7.24 -12.70 3.31
CA ALA A 26 5.99 -12.82 2.58
C ALA A 26 5.94 -11.94 1.33
N TYR A 27 6.90 -11.02 1.14
CA TYR A 27 6.93 -10.06 0.04
C TYR A 27 7.97 -10.47 -1.00
N ARG A 28 7.49 -10.80 -2.18
CA ARG A 28 8.33 -11.23 -3.31
C ARG A 28 9.07 -10.02 -3.91
N PRO A 29 10.40 -10.11 -4.13
CA PRO A 29 11.13 -9.06 -4.82
C PRO A 29 10.58 -8.82 -6.23
N SER A 30 10.38 -7.55 -6.59
CA SER A 30 9.92 -7.12 -7.91
C SER A 30 10.29 -5.65 -8.15
N SER A 31 9.94 -5.13 -9.33
CA SER A 31 9.81 -3.70 -9.59
C SER A 31 8.34 -3.30 -9.60
N LEU A 32 8.02 -2.02 -9.43
CA LEU A 32 6.64 -1.54 -9.55
C LEU A 32 6.07 -1.86 -10.94
N SER A 33 6.84 -1.63 -12.00
CA SER A 33 6.43 -1.97 -13.36
C SER A 33 6.23 -3.46 -13.56
N GLY A 34 7.08 -4.29 -12.96
CA GLY A 34 6.96 -5.75 -12.98
C GLY A 34 5.70 -6.24 -12.28
N ALA A 35 5.43 -5.71 -11.09
CA ALA A 35 4.20 -6.01 -10.35
C ALA A 35 2.95 -5.62 -11.14
N VAL A 36 2.93 -4.43 -11.77
CA VAL A 36 1.83 -4.01 -12.65
C VAL A 36 1.70 -4.94 -13.85
N ALA A 37 2.80 -5.24 -14.55
CA ALA A 37 2.80 -6.07 -15.76
C ALA A 37 2.27 -7.49 -15.52
N GLU A 38 2.51 -8.04 -14.35
CA GLU A 38 2.01 -9.36 -13.94
C GLU A 38 0.46 -9.42 -13.94
N HIS A 39 -0.20 -8.28 -13.67
CA HIS A 39 -1.66 -8.19 -13.55
C HIS A 39 -2.36 -7.56 -14.77
N GLN A 40 -1.62 -7.02 -15.74
CA GLN A 40 -2.19 -6.34 -16.91
C GLN A 40 -3.01 -7.21 -17.86
N LYS A 41 -3.09 -8.50 -17.64
CA LYS A 41 -3.82 -9.44 -18.51
C LYS A 41 -5.34 -9.39 -18.33
N ASN A 42 -5.85 -8.62 -17.40
CA ASN A 42 -7.29 -8.52 -17.16
C ASN A 42 -7.95 -7.47 -18.06
N PRO A 43 -9.16 -7.76 -18.55
CA PRO A 43 -9.92 -6.81 -19.35
C PRO A 43 -10.19 -5.53 -18.54
N ALA A 44 -10.29 -4.41 -19.25
CA ALA A 44 -10.67 -3.14 -18.67
C ALA A 44 -12.06 -3.25 -18.02
N VAL A 45 -12.09 -3.20 -16.71
CA VAL A 45 -13.30 -3.13 -15.89
C VAL A 45 -13.23 -1.88 -15.04
N ASP A 46 -14.36 -1.31 -14.67
CA ASP A 46 -14.38 -0.10 -13.86
C ASP A 46 -13.71 -0.30 -12.50
N PHE A 47 -13.92 -1.48 -11.92
CA PHE A 47 -13.29 -1.89 -10.68
C PHE A 47 -13.05 -3.41 -10.67
N LEU A 48 -11.85 -3.79 -10.29
CA LEU A 48 -11.48 -5.15 -9.99
C LEU A 48 -10.98 -5.21 -8.54
N VAL A 49 -11.64 -5.97 -7.69
CA VAL A 49 -11.15 -6.24 -6.33
C VAL A 49 -10.30 -7.51 -6.36
N GLU A 50 -9.04 -7.37 -5.90
CA GLU A 50 -8.15 -8.52 -5.76
C GLU A 50 -8.31 -9.13 -4.36
N THR A 51 -8.61 -10.41 -4.30
CA THR A 51 -8.75 -11.16 -3.05
C THR A 51 -7.58 -12.10 -2.79
N GLY A 52 -6.68 -12.23 -3.75
CA GLY A 52 -5.43 -12.95 -3.60
C GLY A 52 -4.43 -12.18 -2.73
N ASN A 53 -3.43 -12.90 -2.26
CA ASN A 53 -2.41 -12.32 -1.38
C ASN A 53 -1.14 -11.96 -2.17
N PHE A 54 -1.27 -11.05 -3.13
CA PHE A 54 -0.16 -10.58 -3.97
C PHE A 54 0.62 -9.49 -3.26
N LYS A 55 1.80 -9.84 -2.77
CA LYS A 55 2.70 -8.97 -2.01
C LYS A 55 4.05 -8.86 -2.68
N TYR A 56 4.56 -7.63 -2.77
CA TYR A 56 5.81 -7.33 -3.45
C TYR A 56 6.71 -6.43 -2.60
N ALA A 57 8.01 -6.70 -2.64
CA ALA A 57 9.05 -5.80 -2.15
C ALA A 57 9.65 -5.07 -3.35
N VAL A 58 9.45 -3.76 -3.44
CA VAL A 58 9.82 -2.95 -4.60
C VAL A 58 10.67 -1.75 -4.18
N GLY A 59 11.58 -1.33 -5.05
CA GLY A 59 12.36 -0.12 -4.87
C GLY A 59 11.75 1.05 -5.64
N GLY A 60 11.98 2.27 -5.14
CA GLY A 60 11.59 3.49 -5.82
C GLY A 60 12.19 4.72 -5.18
N THR A 61 11.91 5.87 -5.78
CA THR A 61 12.32 7.19 -5.29
C THR A 61 11.10 7.98 -4.89
N TYR A 62 11.05 8.44 -3.65
CA TYR A 62 9.96 9.31 -3.20
C TYR A 62 10.09 10.68 -3.84
N THR A 63 9.05 11.17 -4.52
CA THR A 63 9.10 12.46 -5.22
C THR A 63 8.92 13.67 -4.30
N GLY A 64 8.56 13.45 -3.03
CA GLY A 64 8.20 14.51 -2.09
C GLY A 64 6.71 14.89 -2.14
N ARG A 65 5.93 14.23 -2.98
CA ARG A 65 4.50 14.53 -3.14
C ARG A 65 3.64 13.52 -2.41
N HIS A 66 2.69 14.04 -1.68
CA HIS A 66 1.63 13.26 -1.04
C HIS A 66 0.27 13.99 -1.23
N ARG A 67 -0.81 13.25 -1.13
CA ARG A 67 -2.16 13.79 -1.27
C ARG A 67 -3.16 12.92 -0.52
N GLU A 68 -4.39 13.40 -0.40
CA GLU A 68 -5.51 12.53 -0.05
C GLU A 68 -5.72 11.48 -1.15
N THR A 69 -6.12 10.28 -0.73
CA THR A 69 -6.40 9.19 -1.65
C THR A 69 -7.46 9.60 -2.67
N ALA A 70 -7.15 9.41 -3.94
CA ALA A 70 -8.06 9.76 -5.04
C ALA A 70 -9.39 9.00 -4.93
N THR A 71 -10.47 9.64 -5.35
CA THR A 71 -11.83 9.10 -5.23
C THR A 71 -12.00 7.69 -5.83
N PRO A 72 -11.49 7.35 -7.03
CA PRO A 72 -11.58 5.99 -7.56
C PRO A 72 -10.84 4.97 -6.69
N THR A 73 -9.66 5.31 -6.21
CA THR A 73 -8.87 4.45 -5.31
C THR A 73 -9.60 4.24 -3.98
N ARG A 74 -10.18 5.28 -3.42
CA ARG A 74 -10.98 5.21 -2.18
C ARG A 74 -12.20 4.30 -2.35
N GLU A 75 -12.89 4.37 -3.47
CA GLU A 75 -14.00 3.49 -3.77
C GLU A 75 -13.55 2.02 -3.92
N LEU A 76 -12.41 1.78 -4.57
CA LEU A 76 -11.83 0.44 -4.64
C LEU A 76 -11.52 -0.11 -3.23
N ILE A 77 -10.93 0.71 -2.35
CA ILE A 77 -10.62 0.31 -0.97
C ILE A 77 -11.89 -0.10 -0.22
N ARG A 78 -12.99 0.66 -0.35
CA ARG A 78 -14.28 0.29 0.25
C ARG A 78 -14.78 -1.07 -0.25
N ARG A 79 -14.69 -1.31 -1.55
CA ARG A 79 -15.09 -2.60 -2.15
C ARG A 79 -14.19 -3.74 -1.68
N TRP A 80 -12.90 -3.49 -1.56
CA TRP A 80 -11.92 -4.46 -1.04
C TRP A 80 -12.21 -4.81 0.42
N VAL A 81 -12.44 -3.82 1.28
CA VAL A 81 -12.82 -4.01 2.69
C VAL A 81 -14.09 -4.86 2.80
N LYS A 82 -15.12 -4.55 2.00
CA LYS A 82 -16.37 -5.29 1.98
C LYS A 82 -16.19 -6.72 1.47
N ALA A 83 -15.46 -6.92 0.38
CA ALA A 83 -15.25 -8.24 -0.24
C ALA A 83 -14.52 -9.20 0.70
N LEU A 84 -13.52 -8.69 1.44
CA LEU A 84 -12.74 -9.47 2.39
C LEU A 84 -13.33 -9.50 3.81
N ARG A 85 -14.49 -8.86 4.01
CA ARG A 85 -15.17 -8.75 5.31
C ARG A 85 -14.27 -8.17 6.41
N HIS A 86 -13.39 -7.24 6.02
CA HIS A 86 -12.58 -6.50 6.99
C HIS A 86 -13.45 -5.57 7.85
N PRO A 87 -12.98 -5.19 9.05
CA PRO A 87 -13.60 -4.14 9.84
C PRO A 87 -13.76 -2.85 9.04
N LYS A 88 -14.87 -2.12 9.24
CA LYS A 88 -15.18 -0.89 8.50
C LYS A 88 -14.11 0.18 8.65
N GLU A 89 -13.41 0.18 9.78
CA GLU A 89 -12.30 1.10 10.08
C GLU A 89 -11.16 1.02 9.05
N TYR A 90 -11.05 -0.08 8.31
CA TYR A 90 -10.07 -0.23 7.24
C TYR A 90 -10.38 0.65 6.02
N GLU A 91 -11.61 1.16 5.88
CA GLU A 91 -11.94 2.10 4.82
C GLU A 91 -11.14 3.41 4.91
N THR A 92 -10.78 3.81 6.14
CA THR A 92 -10.00 5.03 6.42
C THR A 92 -8.52 4.75 6.69
N LEU A 93 -8.12 3.48 6.66
CA LEU A 93 -6.72 3.11 6.87
C LEU A 93 -5.79 3.67 5.79
N PHE A 94 -6.30 3.92 4.59
CA PHE A 94 -5.54 4.39 3.44
C PHE A 94 -6.09 5.72 2.91
N ASP A 95 -6.24 6.72 3.77
CA ASP A 95 -6.76 8.04 3.40
C ASP A 95 -5.74 8.92 2.67
N HIS A 96 -4.48 8.48 2.59
CA HIS A 96 -3.39 9.21 1.95
C HIS A 96 -2.67 8.36 0.92
N GLU A 97 -2.13 9.02 -0.10
CA GLU A 97 -1.25 8.45 -1.11
C GLU A 97 0.08 9.20 -1.16
N VAL A 98 1.15 8.50 -1.45
CA VAL A 98 2.47 9.06 -1.75
C VAL A 98 2.85 8.77 -3.20
N GLU A 99 3.56 9.71 -3.84
CA GLU A 99 4.05 9.52 -5.20
C GLU A 99 5.47 8.98 -5.17
N VAL A 100 5.67 7.85 -5.84
CA VAL A 100 6.97 7.18 -5.96
C VAL A 100 7.30 7.00 -7.44
N GLU A 101 8.52 7.34 -7.82
CA GLU A 101 9.05 7.10 -9.15
C GLU A 101 9.82 5.77 -9.17
N SER A 102 9.56 4.95 -10.17
CA SER A 102 10.26 3.69 -10.41
C SER A 102 10.31 3.41 -11.91
N GLY A 103 11.52 3.17 -12.44
CA GLY A 103 11.71 2.90 -13.86
C GLY A 103 11.24 4.03 -14.79
N GLY A 104 11.39 5.29 -14.37
CA GLY A 104 10.97 6.47 -15.13
C GLY A 104 9.46 6.73 -15.15
N LYS A 105 8.69 5.98 -14.37
CA LYS A 105 7.25 6.17 -14.21
C LYS A 105 6.91 6.56 -12.78
N LYS A 106 5.86 7.36 -12.61
CA LYS A 106 5.34 7.80 -11.31
C LYS A 106 4.10 7.01 -10.95
N TYR A 107 4.03 6.61 -9.70
CA TYR A 107 2.95 5.81 -9.14
C TYR A 107 2.42 6.47 -7.87
N TRP A 108 1.11 6.62 -7.77
CA TRP A 108 0.44 6.99 -6.54
C TRP A 108 0.08 5.72 -5.77
N LEU A 109 0.62 5.60 -4.56
CA LEU A 109 0.46 4.42 -3.73
C LEU A 109 -0.23 4.80 -2.42
N PRO A 110 -1.41 4.24 -2.12
CA PRO A 110 -2.02 4.37 -0.80
C PRO A 110 -1.07 3.89 0.29
N ILE A 111 -0.96 4.68 1.35
CA ILE A 111 -0.15 4.38 2.52
C ILE A 111 -1.03 4.36 3.77
N GLN A 112 -0.75 3.46 4.70
CA GLN A 112 -1.49 3.40 5.95
C GLN A 112 -1.36 4.72 6.71
N THR A 113 -2.48 5.31 7.10
CA THR A 113 -2.55 6.60 7.78
C THR A 113 -1.59 6.73 8.97
N PRO A 114 -1.42 5.72 9.84
CA PRO A 114 -0.44 5.80 10.93
C PRO A 114 1.02 5.91 10.47
N MET A 115 1.33 5.50 9.24
CA MET A 115 2.69 5.54 8.70
C MET A 115 3.05 6.87 8.01
N VAL A 116 2.07 7.71 7.72
CA VAL A 116 2.28 8.94 6.92
C VAL A 116 3.32 9.84 7.56
N GLN A 117 3.25 10.04 8.86
CA GLN A 117 4.16 10.93 9.57
C GLN A 117 5.60 10.37 9.60
N SER A 118 5.77 9.08 9.91
CA SER A 118 7.09 8.45 9.91
C SER A 118 7.68 8.42 8.51
N PHE A 119 6.90 8.11 7.50
CA PHE A 119 7.34 8.13 6.11
C PHE A 119 7.85 9.53 5.71
N ALA A 120 7.08 10.58 5.98
CA ALA A 120 7.46 11.95 5.66
C ALA A 120 8.70 12.44 6.42
N SER A 121 8.95 11.95 7.63
CA SER A 121 10.12 12.32 8.43
C SER A 121 11.38 11.53 8.06
N GLU A 122 11.23 10.28 7.63
CA GLU A 122 12.35 9.38 7.38
C GLU A 122 12.77 9.35 5.91
N VAL A 123 11.84 9.56 4.97
CA VAL A 123 12.11 9.53 3.54
C VAL A 123 12.05 10.95 2.97
N ARG A 124 13.22 11.49 2.60
CA ARG A 124 13.29 12.81 1.97
C ARG A 124 12.83 12.77 0.52
N ALA A 125 12.36 13.90 0.01
CA ALA A 125 12.12 14.06 -1.43
C ALA A 125 13.41 13.75 -2.22
N GLY A 126 13.30 12.90 -3.25
CA GLY A 126 14.44 12.38 -4.01
C GLY A 126 15.16 11.21 -3.33
N GLY A 127 14.73 10.80 -2.14
CA GLY A 127 15.31 9.67 -1.41
C GLY A 127 14.86 8.32 -1.92
N SER A 128 15.77 7.34 -1.91
CA SER A 128 15.46 5.96 -2.23
C SER A 128 14.74 5.28 -1.09
N VAL A 129 13.74 4.49 -1.43
CA VAL A 129 12.92 3.75 -0.47
C VAL A 129 12.62 2.34 -0.97
N LYS A 130 12.64 1.38 -0.09
CA LYS A 130 12.11 0.05 -0.31
C LYS A 130 10.73 -0.02 0.29
N LEU A 131 9.76 -0.41 -0.52
CA LEU A 131 8.35 -0.50 -0.16
C LEU A 131 7.90 -1.95 -0.14
N TYR A 132 7.09 -2.29 0.82
CA TYR A 132 6.41 -3.57 0.95
C TYR A 132 4.93 -3.33 0.64
N ILE A 133 4.53 -3.68 -0.57
CA ILE A 133 3.22 -3.33 -1.12
C ILE A 133 2.35 -4.57 -1.32
N MET A 134 1.04 -4.36 -1.24
CA MET A 134 0.03 -5.38 -1.49
C MET A 134 -0.95 -4.89 -2.55
N LEU A 135 -1.28 -5.75 -3.51
CA LEU A 135 -2.30 -5.46 -4.51
C LEU A 135 -3.70 -5.48 -3.88
N LEU A 136 -4.43 -4.40 -4.03
CA LEU A 136 -5.85 -4.29 -3.64
C LEU A 136 -6.79 -4.56 -4.82
N GLY A 137 -6.34 -4.28 -6.04
CA GLY A 137 -7.12 -4.44 -7.24
C GLY A 137 -6.81 -3.38 -8.29
N ALA A 138 -7.77 -3.09 -9.14
CA ALA A 138 -7.65 -2.06 -10.17
C ALA A 138 -8.88 -1.16 -10.21
N THR A 139 -8.65 0.10 -10.56
CA THR A 139 -9.65 1.02 -11.09
C THR A 139 -9.61 0.96 -12.61
N LYS A 140 -10.49 1.70 -13.29
CA LYS A 140 -10.46 1.82 -14.75
C LYS A 140 -9.08 2.22 -15.31
N ASP A 141 -8.35 3.04 -14.56
CA ASP A 141 -7.14 3.71 -15.06
C ASP A 141 -5.85 3.15 -14.49
N THR A 142 -5.89 2.42 -13.36
CA THR A 142 -4.66 2.00 -12.69
C THR A 142 -4.84 0.79 -11.79
N TRP A 143 -3.76 0.03 -11.63
CA TRP A 143 -3.60 -0.95 -10.56
C TRP A 143 -3.28 -0.24 -9.25
N VAL A 144 -3.89 -0.69 -8.16
CA VAL A 144 -3.77 -0.08 -6.84
C VAL A 144 -3.02 -1.02 -5.91
N PHE A 145 -1.85 -0.60 -5.50
CA PHE A 145 -1.01 -1.29 -4.52
C PHE A 145 -0.90 -0.43 -3.26
N ALA A 146 -1.26 -0.98 -2.11
CA ALA A 146 -1.14 -0.30 -0.84
C ALA A 146 0.20 -0.57 -0.17
N ILE A 147 0.80 0.46 0.43
CA ILE A 147 2.04 0.34 1.20
C ILE A 147 1.70 -0.17 2.60
N ASN A 148 2.24 -1.35 2.94
CA ASN A 148 2.09 -1.96 4.25
C ASN A 148 3.28 -1.69 5.18
N GLU A 149 4.47 -1.46 4.60
CA GLU A 149 5.69 -1.15 5.33
C GLU A 149 6.72 -0.51 4.38
N PHE A 150 7.69 0.20 4.92
CA PHE A 150 8.78 0.79 4.15
C PHE A 150 10.12 0.71 4.90
N GLN A 151 11.20 0.79 4.14
CA GLN A 151 12.56 0.92 4.65
C GLN A 151 13.30 2.00 3.86
N ARG A 152 13.91 2.93 4.56
CA ARG A 152 14.84 3.89 3.96
C ARG A 152 16.06 3.14 3.40
N GLN A 153 16.49 3.50 2.22
CA GLN A 153 17.71 3.01 1.59
C GLN A 153 18.80 4.09 1.55
#